data_32cabdd92dc99eda63e67a6c211c3e7c
#
_entry.id   32cabdd92dc99eda63e67a6c211c3e7c
#
_cell.length_a   1.000
_cell.length_b   1.000
_cell.length_c   1.000
_cell.angle_alpha   90.00
_cell.angle_beta   90.00
_cell.angle_gamma   90.00
#
_symmetry.space_group_name_H-M   'P 1'
#
loop_
_entity.id
_entity.type
_entity.pdbx_description
1 polymer ?
#
loop_
_entity_poly.entity_id
_entity_poly.type
_entity_poly.pdbx_seq_one_letter_code
_entity_poly.pdbx_strand_id
1 'polypeptide(L)'
;MHRLVAFLVLLAPLVANAEACLVHSEGKGVSVQVCQQNRSIPAKLFHDGFCQPQLADQKVEVTFTEQCPGGQFGICQNAHVQGMPYKQDIYYYGVETDARFLKPFCEQQSQGQWINSRAKQ
;
A
#
# COMPACT_ATOMS: atom_id res chain seq x y z
N MET A 1 14.31 2.47 54.53
CA MET A 1 14.98 2.73 53.30
C MET A 1 14.23 2.27 52.15
N HIS A 2 13.78 3.16 51.35
CA HIS A 2 12.93 2.83 50.24
C HIS A 2 13.67 2.99 48.96
N ARG A 3 13.64 1.94 48.18
CA ARG A 3 14.16 2.01 46.85
C ARG A 3 13.02 2.14 45.89
N LEU A 4 12.98 3.27 45.29
CA LEU A 4 12.13 3.46 44.16
C LEU A 4 12.78 2.74 42.97
N VAL A 5 12.26 1.58 42.68
CA VAL A 5 12.60 0.94 41.44
C VAL A 5 11.74 1.60 40.38
N ALA A 6 12.34 2.51 39.69
CA ALA A 6 11.70 3.06 38.52
C ALA A 6 11.64 1.95 37.48
N PHE A 7 10.47 1.39 37.32
CA PHE A 7 10.23 0.52 36.18
C PHE A 7 10.17 1.39 34.95
N LEU A 8 11.27 1.44 34.28
CA LEU A 8 11.24 1.93 32.93
C LEU A 8 10.56 0.85 32.10
N VAL A 9 9.28 0.96 31.94
CA VAL A 9 8.59 0.18 30.95
C VAL A 9 8.98 0.78 29.62
N LEU A 10 9.99 0.22 29.03
CA LEU A 10 10.26 0.46 27.65
C LEU A 10 9.12 -0.16 26.86
N LEU A 11 8.12 0.64 26.64
CA LEU A 11 7.19 0.36 25.58
C LEU A 11 7.95 0.53 24.29
N ALA A 12 8.56 -0.55 23.85
CA ALA A 12 8.97 -0.61 22.47
C ALA A 12 7.74 -0.28 21.64
N PRO A 13 7.76 0.77 20.85
CA PRO A 13 6.67 0.96 19.92
C PRO A 13 6.59 -0.30 19.11
N LEU A 14 5.46 -0.95 19.19
CA LEU A 14 5.08 -1.89 18.19
C LEU A 14 5.11 -1.09 16.91
N VAL A 15 6.22 -1.16 16.22
CA VAL A 15 6.26 -0.71 14.85
C VAL A 15 5.33 -1.64 14.13
N ALA A 16 4.06 -1.32 14.21
CA ALA A 16 3.13 -1.89 13.29
C ALA A 16 3.78 -1.73 11.93
N ASN A 17 3.73 -2.77 11.15
CA ASN A 17 4.29 -2.85 9.83
C ASN A 17 3.66 -1.80 8.91
N ALA A 18 3.81 -0.52 9.29
CA ALA A 18 3.33 0.59 8.50
C ALA A 18 4.39 0.90 7.46
N GLU A 19 4.56 -0.02 6.54
CA GLU A 19 5.46 0.19 5.43
C GLU A 19 4.64 0.27 4.16
N ALA A 20 5.02 1.17 3.28
CA ALA A 20 4.41 1.32 1.99
C ALA A 20 5.48 1.29 0.92
N CYS A 21 5.10 0.90 -0.29
CA CYS A 21 5.97 1.01 -1.44
C CYS A 21 5.28 1.76 -2.56
N LEU A 22 5.93 2.81 -2.99
CA LEU A 22 5.49 3.61 -4.12
C LEU A 22 6.11 3.04 -5.37
N VAL A 23 5.27 2.61 -6.29
CA VAL A 23 5.69 1.98 -7.54
C VAL A 23 5.38 2.92 -8.69
N HIS A 24 6.42 3.31 -9.42
CA HIS A 24 6.29 4.14 -10.60
C HIS A 24 6.78 3.35 -11.80
N SER A 25 5.93 3.15 -12.79
CA SER A 25 6.29 2.45 -14.02
C SER A 25 6.12 3.35 -15.22
N GLU A 26 7.06 3.28 -16.15
CA GLU A 26 7.03 4.03 -17.39
C GLU A 26 7.31 3.11 -18.55
N GLY A 27 6.51 3.23 -19.60
CA GLY A 27 6.72 2.47 -20.82
C GLY A 27 5.79 2.93 -21.92
N LYS A 28 6.31 3.05 -23.14
CA LYS A 28 5.53 3.39 -24.33
C LYS A 28 4.65 4.64 -24.17
N GLY A 29 5.20 5.67 -23.54
CA GLY A 29 4.46 6.92 -23.33
C GLY A 29 3.43 6.87 -22.22
N VAL A 30 3.35 5.78 -21.47
CA VAL A 30 2.43 5.62 -20.33
C VAL A 30 3.22 5.66 -19.04
N SER A 31 2.77 6.49 -18.11
CA SER A 31 3.36 6.59 -16.77
C SER A 31 2.28 6.24 -15.75
N VAL A 32 2.55 5.26 -14.91
CA VAL A 32 1.61 4.79 -13.90
C VAL A 32 2.27 4.85 -12.53
N GLN A 33 1.53 5.36 -11.56
CA GLN A 33 1.98 5.43 -10.19
C GLN A 33 0.94 4.81 -9.26
N VAL A 34 1.39 3.86 -8.46
CA VAL A 34 0.55 3.12 -7.51
C VAL A 34 1.32 3.00 -6.22
N CYS A 35 0.64 3.06 -5.09
CA CYS A 35 1.28 2.86 -3.79
C CYS A 35 0.58 1.72 -3.05
N GLN A 36 1.36 0.79 -2.55
CA GLN A 36 0.86 -0.31 -1.74
C GLN A 36 1.18 -0.03 -0.28
N GLN A 37 0.13 0.07 0.53
CA GLN A 37 0.26 0.28 1.97
C GLN A 37 0.04 -1.05 2.66
N ASN A 38 1.05 -1.52 3.37
CA ASN A 38 0.96 -2.78 4.09
C ASN A 38 -0.06 -2.69 5.22
N ARG A 39 -0.89 -3.70 5.35
CA ARG A 39 -1.82 -3.85 6.45
C ARG A 39 -1.47 -5.02 7.36
N SER A 40 -1.34 -6.20 6.80
CA SER A 40 -1.10 -7.40 7.59
C SER A 40 -0.05 -8.33 7.01
N ILE A 41 0.68 -7.87 6.00
CA ILE A 41 1.74 -8.66 5.40
C ILE A 41 2.98 -8.58 6.30
N PRO A 42 3.63 -9.71 6.61
CA PRO A 42 4.89 -9.64 7.35
C PRO A 42 5.89 -8.73 6.66
N ALA A 43 6.58 -7.88 7.43
CA ALA A 43 7.40 -6.80 6.88
C ALA A 43 8.43 -7.29 5.87
N LYS A 44 9.13 -8.38 6.17
CA LYS A 44 10.13 -8.91 5.26
C LYS A 44 9.50 -9.40 3.95
N LEU A 45 8.38 -10.07 4.05
CA LEU A 45 7.68 -10.57 2.86
C LEU A 45 7.16 -9.41 2.01
N PHE A 46 6.63 -8.39 2.65
CA PHE A 46 6.17 -7.20 1.94
C PHE A 46 7.32 -6.55 1.18
N HIS A 47 8.43 -6.33 1.87
CA HIS A 47 9.59 -5.67 1.29
C HIS A 47 10.20 -6.48 0.14
N ASP A 48 10.37 -7.79 0.34
CA ASP A 48 11.10 -8.62 -0.60
C ASP A 48 10.23 -9.20 -1.70
N GLY A 49 8.93 -9.37 -1.46
CA GLY A 49 8.05 -10.10 -2.36
C GLY A 49 6.93 -9.29 -3.00
N PHE A 50 6.39 -8.30 -2.30
CA PHE A 50 5.19 -7.62 -2.80
C PHE A 50 5.47 -6.32 -3.52
N CYS A 51 6.64 -5.76 -3.36
CA CYS A 51 6.97 -4.47 -3.94
C CYS A 51 7.95 -4.59 -5.09
N GLN A 52 7.92 -5.69 -5.80
CA GLN A 52 8.82 -5.92 -6.93
C GLN A 52 8.04 -6.35 -8.18
N PRO A 53 7.19 -5.48 -8.72
CA PRO A 53 6.47 -5.84 -9.94
C PRO A 53 7.46 -5.98 -11.08
N GLN A 54 7.33 -7.09 -11.82
CA GLN A 54 8.11 -7.30 -13.03
C GLN A 54 7.20 -7.08 -14.22
N LEU A 55 7.31 -5.90 -14.79
CA LEU A 55 6.53 -5.53 -15.94
C LEU A 55 7.43 -5.52 -17.16
N ALA A 56 7.11 -6.37 -18.13
CA ALA A 56 7.87 -6.47 -19.37
C ALA A 56 7.83 -5.13 -20.11
N ASP A 57 8.97 -4.72 -20.66
CA ASP A 57 9.10 -3.53 -21.47
C ASP A 57 8.77 -2.22 -20.72
N GLN A 58 8.80 -2.24 -19.40
CA GLN A 58 8.57 -1.05 -18.60
C GLN A 58 9.72 -0.83 -17.63
N LYS A 59 10.04 0.43 -17.44
CA LYS A 59 10.99 0.82 -16.41
C LYS A 59 10.22 1.03 -15.11
N VAL A 60 10.59 0.29 -14.08
CA VAL A 60 9.90 0.30 -12.81
C VAL A 60 10.84 0.83 -11.72
N GLU A 61 10.37 1.82 -10.98
CA GLU A 61 11.07 2.35 -9.81
C GLU A 61 10.21 2.11 -8.58
N VAL A 62 10.83 1.60 -7.53
CA VAL A 62 10.15 1.32 -6.27
C VAL A 62 10.81 2.13 -5.17
N THR A 63 10.00 2.86 -4.43
CA THR A 63 10.47 3.66 -3.30
C THR A 63 9.71 3.22 -2.05
N PHE A 64 10.43 2.86 -1.00
CA PHE A 64 9.82 2.50 0.26
C PHE A 64 9.61 3.74 1.11
N THR A 65 8.45 3.82 1.75
CA THR A 65 8.08 4.93 2.60
C THR A 65 7.20 4.42 3.74
N GLU A 66 6.99 5.20 4.77
CA GLU A 66 6.16 4.77 5.88
C GLU A 66 4.68 4.75 5.51
N GLN A 67 4.24 5.70 4.71
CA GLN A 67 2.85 5.83 4.31
C GLN A 67 2.77 6.26 2.87
N CYS A 68 1.70 5.85 2.20
CA CYS A 68 1.43 6.30 0.86
C CYS A 68 1.17 7.81 0.84
N PRO A 69 1.75 8.53 -0.12
CA PRO A 69 1.52 9.97 -0.22
C PRO A 69 0.07 10.28 -0.58
N GLY A 70 -0.36 11.50 -0.29
CA GLY A 70 -1.66 11.99 -0.70
C GLY A 70 -1.74 12.25 -2.19
N GLY A 71 -2.91 12.70 -2.64
CA GLY A 71 -3.13 12.99 -4.06
C GLY A 71 -3.74 11.84 -4.85
N GLN A 72 -4.03 10.72 -4.22
CA GLN A 72 -4.68 9.60 -4.87
C GLN A 72 -6.13 9.95 -5.24
N PHE A 73 -6.62 9.38 -6.34
CA PHE A 73 -8.03 9.53 -6.68
C PHE A 73 -8.89 8.40 -6.09
N GLY A 74 -8.30 7.32 -5.68
CA GLY A 74 -9.02 6.22 -5.08
C GLY A 74 -8.10 5.24 -4.38
N ILE A 75 -8.69 4.46 -3.48
CA ILE A 75 -7.98 3.45 -2.70
C ILE A 75 -8.77 2.15 -2.76
N CYS A 76 -8.08 1.05 -3.05
CA CYS A 76 -8.64 -0.27 -2.81
C CYS A 76 -8.25 -0.68 -1.39
N GLN A 77 -9.19 -0.53 -0.46
CA GLN A 77 -8.94 -0.77 0.95
C GLN A 77 -9.09 -2.24 1.29
N ASN A 78 -8.17 -2.76 2.07
CA ASN A 78 -8.17 -4.17 2.49
C ASN A 78 -8.19 -5.14 1.32
N ALA A 79 -7.41 -4.86 0.30
CA ALA A 79 -7.25 -5.76 -0.84
C ALA A 79 -6.59 -7.05 -0.37
N HIS A 80 -7.20 -8.18 -0.70
CA HIS A 80 -6.64 -9.47 -0.36
C HIS A 80 -5.51 -9.84 -1.31
N VAL A 81 -4.48 -10.41 -0.76
CA VAL A 81 -3.42 -11.00 -1.58
C VAL A 81 -3.87 -12.39 -1.98
N GLN A 82 -3.88 -12.65 -3.28
CA GLN A 82 -4.41 -13.89 -3.81
C GLN A 82 -3.68 -15.10 -3.24
N GLY A 83 -4.45 -16.04 -2.66
CA GLY A 83 -3.91 -17.27 -2.11
C GLY A 83 -3.25 -17.12 -0.75
N MET A 84 -3.34 -15.95 -0.11
CA MET A 84 -2.70 -15.67 1.18
C MET A 84 -3.64 -14.95 2.13
N PRO A 85 -3.47 -15.10 3.45
CA PRO A 85 -4.33 -14.44 4.44
C PRO A 85 -3.93 -13.00 4.72
N TYR A 86 -3.29 -12.34 3.80
CA TYR A 86 -2.74 -11.01 4.00
C TYR A 86 -3.54 -9.95 3.26
N LYS A 87 -3.49 -8.73 3.76
CA LYS A 87 -4.20 -7.59 3.18
C LYS A 87 -3.29 -6.38 3.06
N GLN A 88 -3.61 -5.55 2.08
CA GLN A 88 -2.94 -4.28 1.85
C GLN A 88 -3.95 -3.28 1.32
N ASP A 89 -3.62 -2.00 1.39
CA ASP A 89 -4.37 -0.96 0.70
C ASP A 89 -3.61 -0.56 -0.54
N ILE A 90 -4.31 -0.35 -1.64
CA ILE A 90 -3.67 0.06 -2.89
C ILE A 90 -4.19 1.45 -3.25
N TYR A 91 -3.28 2.41 -3.32
CA TYR A 91 -3.56 3.80 -3.66
C TYR A 91 -3.28 4.02 -5.13
N TYR A 92 -4.22 4.63 -5.81
CA TYR A 92 -4.12 4.90 -7.25
C TYR A 92 -4.03 6.40 -7.50
N TYR A 93 -3.06 6.77 -8.34
CA TYR A 93 -2.78 8.16 -8.69
C TYR A 93 -2.95 8.34 -10.20
N GLY A 94 -3.17 9.58 -10.62
CA GLY A 94 -3.24 9.89 -12.04
C GLY A 94 -4.65 10.12 -12.53
N VAL A 95 -5.04 9.38 -13.55
CA VAL A 95 -6.30 9.65 -14.27
C VAL A 95 -7.49 9.06 -13.51
N GLU A 96 -8.30 9.95 -12.97
CA GLU A 96 -9.46 9.62 -12.15
C GLU A 96 -10.49 8.74 -12.87
N THR A 97 -10.63 8.89 -14.18
CA THR A 97 -11.57 8.08 -14.94
C THR A 97 -11.23 6.59 -14.96
N ASP A 98 -10.01 6.24 -14.61
CA ASP A 98 -9.63 4.82 -14.50
C ASP A 98 -10.34 4.11 -13.37
N ALA A 99 -10.95 4.85 -12.44
CA ALA A 99 -11.70 4.26 -11.33
C ALA A 99 -12.80 3.32 -11.82
N ARG A 100 -13.39 3.57 -12.97
CA ARG A 100 -14.44 2.71 -13.52
C ARG A 100 -13.95 1.29 -13.80
N PHE A 101 -12.66 1.10 -14.02
CA PHE A 101 -12.06 -0.21 -14.21
C PHE A 101 -11.49 -0.76 -12.92
N LEU A 102 -10.91 0.12 -12.10
CA LEU A 102 -10.22 -0.28 -10.88
C LEU A 102 -11.19 -0.66 -9.76
N LYS A 103 -12.33 0.02 -9.69
CA LYS A 103 -13.32 -0.27 -8.66
C LYS A 103 -13.85 -1.71 -8.75
N PRO A 104 -14.37 -2.17 -9.90
CA PRO A 104 -14.83 -3.56 -9.99
C PRO A 104 -13.69 -4.57 -9.80
N PHE A 105 -12.49 -4.26 -10.25
CA PHE A 105 -11.34 -5.12 -10.02
C PHE A 105 -11.04 -5.23 -8.52
N CYS A 106 -11.04 -4.10 -7.81
CA CYS A 106 -10.84 -4.06 -6.37
C CYS A 106 -11.87 -4.92 -5.63
N GLU A 107 -13.14 -4.74 -5.95
CA GLU A 107 -14.21 -5.38 -5.19
C GLU A 107 -14.42 -6.83 -5.57
N GLN A 108 -14.21 -7.20 -6.83
CA GLN A 108 -14.46 -8.55 -7.31
C GLN A 108 -13.23 -9.45 -7.28
N GLN A 109 -12.08 -8.91 -7.66
CA GLN A 109 -10.85 -9.72 -7.74
C GLN A 109 -10.07 -9.67 -6.43
N SER A 110 -9.96 -8.51 -5.85
CA SER A 110 -9.16 -8.33 -4.63
C SER A 110 -10.00 -8.38 -3.36
N GLN A 111 -11.32 -8.45 -3.47
CA GLN A 111 -12.26 -8.50 -2.35
C GLN A 111 -12.03 -7.36 -1.37
N GLY A 112 -11.58 -6.23 -1.87
CA GLY A 112 -11.41 -5.02 -1.10
C GLY A 112 -12.62 -4.12 -1.18
N GLN A 113 -12.50 -2.95 -0.61
CA GLN A 113 -13.51 -1.92 -0.67
C GLN A 113 -12.94 -0.70 -1.36
N TRP A 114 -13.60 -0.25 -2.42
CA TRP A 114 -13.14 0.94 -3.14
C TRP A 114 -13.56 2.20 -2.41
N ILE A 115 -12.61 3.08 -2.16
CA ILE A 115 -12.83 4.39 -1.56
C ILE A 115 -12.49 5.43 -2.60
N ASN A 116 -13.47 6.25 -2.94
CA ASN A 116 -13.26 7.35 -3.88
C ASN A 116 -12.75 8.56 -3.10
N SER A 117 -11.47 8.86 -3.25
CA SER A 117 -10.81 9.89 -2.44
C SER A 117 -11.15 11.31 -2.85
N ARG A 118 -11.67 11.51 -4.06
CA ARG A 118 -12.00 12.84 -4.58
C ARG A 118 -13.48 13.15 -4.58
N ALA A 119 -14.29 12.24 -4.09
CA ALA A 119 -15.74 12.38 -4.15
C ALA A 119 -16.27 13.52 -3.28
N LYS A 120 -15.46 14.10 -2.42
CA LYS A 120 -15.89 15.11 -1.46
C LYS A 120 -15.40 16.52 -1.79
N GLN A 121 -14.94 16.72 -2.96
CA GLN A 121 -14.49 18.06 -3.33
C GLN A 121 -15.59 18.88 -3.95
#